data_8b529c36a11ba69826708de4925e7147
#
_entry.id   8b529c36a11ba69826708de4925e7147
#
_cell.length_a   1.000
_cell.length_b   1.000
_cell.length_c   1.000
_cell.angle_alpha   90.00
_cell.angle_beta   90.00
_cell.angle_gamma   90.00
#
_symmetry.space_group_name_H-M   'P 1'
#
loop_
_entity.id
_entity.type
_entity.pdbx_description
1 polymer ?
#
loop_
_entity_poly.entity_id
_entity_poly.type
_entity_poly.pdbx_seq_one_letter_code
_entity_poly.pdbx_strand_id
1 'polypeptide(L)'
;IQAETDNYDPVKHIDLYPESSQITYELPAKGKRGPIKLVWYDGGRSIPRPADLEAGRGVPSTGAVVIGSQGVIMHGSHGAGDCRLIPEKKMQEYKRPDKTIPRVKAGHYKDWLDAIREGREASSPFEYGARLSEIGLLGMVAIRMTGTKLLYDAKAMKFTNSTEAN
;
A
#
# COMPACT_ATOMS: atom_id res chain seq x y z
N ILE A 1 -4.33 -2.69 -13.10
CA ILE A 1 -2.98 -2.69 -12.50
C ILE A 1 -1.99 -2.58 -13.63
N GLN A 2 -0.97 -1.77 -13.49
CA GLN A 2 0.09 -1.59 -14.49
C GLN A 2 1.42 -1.30 -13.79
N ALA A 3 2.50 -1.89 -14.26
CA ALA A 3 3.84 -1.62 -13.78
C ALA A 3 4.72 -0.96 -14.85
N GLU A 4 5.59 -0.07 -14.40
CA GLU A 4 6.70 0.50 -15.14
C GLU A 4 7.98 0.13 -14.42
N THR A 5 9.00 -0.30 -15.17
CA THR A 5 10.25 -0.81 -14.62
C THR A 5 11.44 -0.19 -15.35
N ASP A 6 12.56 -0.05 -14.65
CA ASP A 6 13.79 0.45 -15.25
C ASP A 6 14.72 -0.73 -15.60
N ASN A 7 15.31 -0.71 -16.80
CA ASN A 7 16.32 -1.66 -17.26
C ASN A 7 15.95 -3.15 -17.07
N TYR A 8 14.66 -3.47 -17.21
CA TYR A 8 14.15 -4.81 -16.98
C TYR A 8 13.47 -5.40 -18.21
N ASP A 9 13.91 -6.60 -18.57
CA ASP A 9 13.34 -7.44 -19.63
C ASP A 9 12.87 -8.75 -18.96
N PRO A 10 11.56 -8.99 -18.83
CA PRO A 10 11.05 -10.15 -18.08
C PRO A 10 11.44 -11.50 -18.68
N VAL A 11 11.83 -11.55 -19.97
CA VAL A 11 12.29 -12.78 -20.63
C VAL A 11 13.75 -13.05 -20.33
N LYS A 12 14.60 -12.02 -20.44
CA LYS A 12 16.05 -12.17 -20.17
C LYS A 12 16.34 -12.26 -18.67
N HIS A 13 15.53 -11.64 -17.83
CA HIS A 13 15.74 -11.56 -16.39
C HIS A 13 14.70 -12.41 -15.63
N ILE A 14 14.44 -13.64 -16.15
CA ILE A 14 13.39 -14.52 -15.62
C ILE A 14 13.56 -14.82 -14.12
N ASP A 15 14.78 -14.92 -13.63
CA ASP A 15 15.10 -15.22 -12.24
C ASP A 15 15.33 -13.97 -11.36
N LEU A 16 15.16 -12.77 -11.93
CA LEU A 16 15.42 -11.50 -11.26
C LEU A 16 14.16 -10.62 -11.24
N TYR A 17 14.18 -9.60 -10.40
CA TYR A 17 13.26 -8.48 -10.42
C TYR A 17 14.00 -7.19 -10.76
N PRO A 18 13.30 -6.14 -11.25
CA PRO A 18 13.95 -4.87 -11.58
C PRO A 18 14.53 -4.21 -10.33
N GLU A 19 15.58 -3.41 -10.52
CA GLU A 19 16.13 -2.59 -9.44
C GLU A 19 15.13 -1.54 -8.94
N SER A 20 14.26 -1.06 -9.84
CA SER A 20 13.22 -0.09 -9.49
C SER A 20 11.94 -0.32 -10.27
N SER A 21 10.82 0.00 -9.63
CA SER A 21 9.50 -0.11 -10.24
C SER A 21 8.55 0.97 -9.75
N GLN A 22 7.54 1.26 -10.59
CA GLN A 22 6.35 1.99 -10.21
C GLN A 22 5.14 1.18 -10.60
N ILE A 23 4.28 0.86 -9.63
CA ILE A 23 3.08 0.06 -9.87
C ILE A 23 1.85 0.92 -9.59
N THR A 24 0.97 1.04 -10.58
CA THR A 24 -0.28 1.78 -10.46
C THR A 24 -1.46 0.83 -10.37
N TYR A 25 -2.26 0.97 -9.32
CA TYR A 25 -3.53 0.28 -9.13
C TYR A 25 -4.67 1.30 -9.26
N GLU A 26 -5.62 1.01 -10.11
CA GLU A 26 -6.88 1.76 -10.21
C GLU A 26 -7.96 0.93 -9.53
N LEU A 27 -8.38 1.35 -8.35
CA LEU A 27 -9.40 0.66 -7.56
C LEU A 27 -10.75 1.36 -7.78
N PRO A 28 -11.79 0.64 -8.19
CA PRO A 28 -13.10 1.23 -8.42
C PRO A 28 -13.73 1.76 -7.12
N ALA A 29 -14.74 2.60 -7.27
CA ALA A 29 -15.57 3.03 -6.14
C ALA A 29 -16.22 1.81 -5.46
N LYS A 30 -16.35 1.87 -4.12
CA LYS A 30 -16.98 0.82 -3.32
C LYS A 30 -17.83 1.43 -2.20
N GLY A 31 -19.13 1.21 -2.24
CA GLY A 31 -20.07 1.82 -1.29
C GLY A 31 -20.00 3.35 -1.35
N LYS A 32 -19.75 3.99 -0.22
CA LYS A 32 -19.61 5.45 -0.12
C LYS A 32 -18.20 5.96 -0.51
N ARG A 33 -17.24 5.07 -0.68
CA ARG A 33 -15.86 5.42 -1.06
C ARG A 33 -15.77 5.63 -2.57
N GLY A 34 -15.23 6.78 -2.98
CA GLY A 34 -14.86 7.04 -4.37
C GLY A 34 -13.77 6.09 -4.89
N PRO A 35 -13.41 6.17 -6.17
CA PRO A 35 -12.28 5.42 -6.71
C PRO A 35 -10.97 5.84 -6.03
N ILE A 36 -10.01 4.91 -5.96
CA ILE A 36 -8.66 5.18 -5.43
C ILE A 36 -7.64 4.85 -6.53
N LYS A 37 -6.68 5.73 -6.71
CA LYS A 37 -5.43 5.45 -7.41
C LYS A 37 -4.34 5.21 -6.35
N LEU A 38 -3.86 3.98 -6.25
CA LEU A 38 -2.69 3.64 -5.44
C LEU A 38 -1.48 3.55 -6.37
N VAL A 39 -0.42 4.26 -6.03
CA VAL A 39 0.86 4.18 -6.75
C VAL A 39 1.93 3.73 -5.78
N TRP A 40 2.54 2.60 -6.07
CA TRP A 40 3.63 2.02 -5.31
C TRP A 40 4.94 2.36 -6.01
N TYR A 41 5.87 2.92 -5.27
CA TYR A 41 7.22 3.24 -5.74
C TYR A 41 8.21 2.35 -5.00
N ASP A 42 9.14 1.76 -5.72
CA ASP A 42 10.13 0.85 -5.18
C ASP A 42 11.51 1.06 -5.83
N GLY A 43 12.57 0.53 -5.18
CA GLY A 43 13.92 0.53 -5.74
C GLY A 43 14.54 1.92 -5.91
N GLY A 44 14.28 2.84 -4.97
CA GLY A 44 14.84 4.18 -5.02
C GLY A 44 14.04 5.20 -5.84
N ARG A 45 12.95 4.80 -6.48
CA ARG A 45 12.01 5.77 -7.07
C ARG A 45 11.34 6.57 -5.97
N SER A 46 11.37 7.89 -6.10
CA SER A 46 10.78 8.80 -5.13
C SER A 46 9.33 9.10 -5.47
N ILE A 47 8.49 9.16 -4.43
CA ILE A 47 7.11 9.65 -4.58
C ILE A 47 7.12 11.15 -4.91
N PRO A 48 6.14 11.65 -5.67
CA PRO A 48 5.99 13.09 -5.90
C PRO A 48 5.85 13.84 -4.58
N ARG A 49 6.59 14.94 -4.45
CA ARG A 49 6.50 15.81 -3.28
C ARG A 49 5.11 16.44 -3.22
N PRO A 50 4.37 16.35 -2.11
CA PRO A 50 3.12 17.08 -1.92
C PRO A 50 3.34 18.60 -2.03
N ALA A 51 2.45 19.29 -2.74
CA ALA A 51 2.58 20.73 -2.96
C ALA A 51 2.60 21.55 -1.66
N ASP A 52 1.78 21.12 -0.68
CA ASP A 52 1.64 21.79 0.64
C ASP A 52 2.69 21.35 1.66
N LEU A 53 3.67 20.52 1.30
CA LEU A 53 4.72 20.11 2.23
C LEU A 53 5.69 21.28 2.46
N GLU A 54 6.00 21.56 3.71
CA GLU A 54 6.81 22.71 4.12
C GLU A 54 8.22 22.68 3.51
N ALA A 55 8.74 23.86 3.15
CA ALA A 55 10.11 24.00 2.69
C ALA A 55 11.10 23.38 3.70
N GLY A 56 12.09 22.66 3.19
CA GLY A 56 13.08 21.97 4.02
C GLY A 56 12.63 20.64 4.62
N ARG A 57 11.37 20.25 4.52
CA ARG A 57 10.89 18.93 4.94
C ARG A 57 10.84 17.97 3.76
N GLY A 58 11.42 16.80 3.90
CA GLY A 58 11.40 15.74 2.89
C GLY A 58 10.18 14.82 3.01
N VAL A 59 9.91 14.06 1.96
CA VAL A 59 9.04 12.87 2.03
C VAL A 59 9.81 11.73 2.70
N PRO A 60 9.15 10.84 3.44
CA PRO A 60 9.84 9.69 4.04
C PRO A 60 10.37 8.76 2.95
N SER A 61 11.55 8.17 3.17
CA SER A 61 12.14 7.17 2.27
C SER A 61 11.31 5.89 2.20
N THR A 62 10.58 5.59 3.25
CA THR A 62 9.59 4.50 3.34
C THR A 62 8.37 4.99 4.09
N GLY A 63 7.19 4.71 3.56
CA GLY A 63 5.94 5.21 4.13
C GLY A 63 4.90 5.47 3.06
N ALA A 64 3.98 6.38 3.31
CA ALA A 64 2.98 6.76 2.33
C ALA A 64 2.55 8.23 2.44
N VAL A 65 2.05 8.74 1.32
CA VAL A 65 1.31 9.98 1.23
C VAL A 65 -0.11 9.64 0.75
N VAL A 66 -1.10 10.00 1.54
CA VAL A 66 -2.52 9.82 1.23
C VAL A 66 -3.12 11.19 0.91
N ILE A 67 -3.56 11.35 -0.33
CA ILE A 67 -4.16 12.59 -0.84
C ILE A 67 -5.67 12.42 -0.88
N GLY A 68 -6.38 13.20 -0.10
CA GLY A 68 -7.83 13.23 -0.05
C GLY A 68 -8.38 14.59 -0.48
N SER A 69 -9.70 14.68 -0.61
CA SER A 69 -10.41 15.93 -0.99
C SER A 69 -10.28 17.04 0.06
N GLN A 70 -9.98 16.72 1.32
CA GLN A 70 -9.90 17.69 2.42
C GLN A 70 -8.47 17.93 2.92
N GLY A 71 -7.49 17.19 2.43
CA GLY A 71 -6.11 17.35 2.86
C GLY A 71 -5.23 16.17 2.51
N VAL A 72 -4.00 16.26 2.98
CA VAL A 72 -2.95 15.28 2.74
C VAL A 72 -2.45 14.73 4.09
N ILE A 73 -2.32 13.41 4.18
CA ILE A 73 -1.70 12.72 5.30
C ILE A 73 -0.38 12.12 4.82
N MET A 74 0.66 12.28 5.61
CA MET A 74 1.96 11.66 5.39
C MET A 74 2.37 10.85 6.61
N HIS A 75 2.96 9.68 6.39
CA HIS A 75 3.48 8.83 7.47
C HIS A 75 4.68 8.02 7.02
N GLY A 76 5.52 7.63 7.98
CA GLY A 76 6.60 6.69 7.77
C GLY A 76 6.10 5.24 7.70
N SER A 77 7.03 4.30 7.59
CA SER A 77 6.76 2.85 7.62
C SER A 77 6.43 2.35 9.04
N HIS A 78 6.24 1.03 9.19
CA HIS A 78 6.10 0.34 10.48
C HIS A 78 5.05 0.95 11.41
N GLY A 79 3.78 0.70 11.11
CA GLY A 79 2.67 1.15 11.94
C GLY A 79 2.30 2.62 11.73
N ALA A 80 2.58 3.16 10.55
CA ALA A 80 2.32 4.55 10.18
C ALA A 80 2.97 5.55 11.16
N GLY A 81 4.25 5.31 11.50
CA GLY A 81 5.03 6.22 12.35
C GLY A 81 4.99 7.66 11.83
N ASP A 82 5.02 8.62 12.74
CA ASP A 82 5.02 10.06 12.44
C ASP A 82 3.84 10.52 11.57
N CYS A 83 2.70 9.83 11.69
CA CYS A 83 1.48 10.16 10.94
C CYS A 83 1.00 11.58 11.24
N ARG A 84 0.93 12.41 10.19
CA ARG A 84 0.59 13.83 10.29
C ARG A 84 -0.20 14.34 9.10
N LEU A 85 -0.95 15.41 9.32
CA LEU A 85 -1.52 16.23 8.26
C LEU A 85 -0.45 17.17 7.69
N ILE A 86 -0.59 17.47 6.41
CA ILE A 86 0.18 18.49 5.69
C ILE A 86 -0.76 19.62 5.29
N PRO A 87 -0.36 20.90 5.43
CA PRO A 87 0.86 21.42 6.04
C PRO A 87 0.83 21.36 7.58
N GLU A 88 1.98 21.66 8.24
CA GLU A 88 2.12 21.66 9.70
C GLU A 88 1.03 22.48 10.41
N LYS A 89 0.63 23.61 9.83
CA LYS A 89 -0.45 24.44 10.39
C LYS A 89 -1.74 23.61 10.59
N LYS A 90 -2.14 22.80 9.62
CA LYS A 90 -3.31 21.91 9.75
C LYS A 90 -3.09 20.87 10.84
N MET A 91 -1.86 20.36 10.99
CA MET A 91 -1.55 19.39 12.05
C MET A 91 -1.68 19.99 13.44
N GLN A 92 -1.23 21.24 13.63
CA GLN A 92 -1.32 21.95 14.90
C GLN A 92 -2.76 22.25 15.29
N GLU A 93 -3.60 22.58 14.33
CA GLU A 93 -5.03 22.86 14.52
C GLU A 93 -5.86 21.59 14.71
N TYR A 94 -5.35 20.42 14.29
CA TYR A 94 -6.09 19.16 14.27
C TYR A 94 -6.18 18.50 15.64
N LYS A 95 -7.42 18.36 16.15
CA LYS A 95 -7.69 17.57 17.35
C LYS A 95 -7.79 16.08 16.96
N ARG A 96 -6.82 15.29 17.42
CA ARG A 96 -6.86 13.84 17.20
C ARG A 96 -8.09 13.21 17.85
N PRO A 97 -8.77 12.25 17.17
CA PRO A 97 -9.89 11.52 17.75
C PRO A 97 -9.40 10.62 18.90
N ASP A 98 -10.34 10.20 19.74
CA ASP A 98 -10.07 9.22 20.78
C ASP A 98 -9.62 7.89 20.19
N LYS A 99 -8.81 7.16 20.95
CA LYS A 99 -8.32 5.83 20.54
C LYS A 99 -9.44 4.80 20.68
N THR A 100 -9.96 4.31 19.56
CA THR A 100 -11.06 3.32 19.54
C THR A 100 -10.59 1.89 19.27
N ILE A 101 -9.36 1.71 18.72
CA ILE A 101 -8.81 0.40 18.41
C ILE A 101 -8.03 -0.12 19.62
N PRO A 102 -8.37 -1.32 20.14
CA PRO A 102 -7.65 -1.96 21.24
C PRO A 102 -6.15 -2.12 20.93
N ARG A 103 -5.31 -1.97 21.93
CA ARG A 103 -3.86 -2.17 21.80
C ARG A 103 -3.48 -3.58 22.20
N VAL A 104 -2.64 -4.21 21.36
CA VAL A 104 -2.07 -5.53 21.64
C VAL A 104 -0.89 -5.35 22.60
N LYS A 105 -1.12 -5.58 23.92
CA LYS A 105 -0.12 -5.34 24.96
C LYS A 105 1.05 -6.33 24.93
N ALA A 106 0.78 -7.56 24.54
CA ALA A 106 1.72 -8.68 24.60
C ALA A 106 2.59 -8.83 23.33
N GLY A 107 2.38 -7.98 22.30
CA GLY A 107 2.99 -8.12 20.98
C GLY A 107 2.27 -9.16 20.11
N HIS A 108 2.48 -9.07 18.79
CA HIS A 108 1.69 -9.81 17.79
C HIS A 108 1.91 -11.33 17.83
N TYR A 109 3.11 -11.81 18.13
CA TYR A 109 3.35 -13.25 18.25
C TYR A 109 2.60 -13.88 19.42
N LYS A 110 2.64 -13.22 20.59
CA LYS A 110 1.92 -13.71 21.76
C LYS A 110 0.41 -13.60 21.55
N ASP A 111 -0.08 -12.55 20.96
CA ASP A 111 -1.51 -12.41 20.62
C ASP A 111 -2.00 -13.54 19.71
N TRP A 112 -1.20 -13.92 18.72
CA TRP A 112 -1.51 -15.05 17.85
C TRP A 112 -1.58 -16.38 18.60
N LEU A 113 -0.60 -16.66 19.47
CA LEU A 113 -0.58 -17.87 20.31
C LEU A 113 -1.75 -17.90 21.31
N ASP A 114 -2.04 -16.76 21.93
CA ASP A 114 -3.16 -16.63 22.87
C ASP A 114 -4.50 -16.81 22.14
N ALA A 115 -4.63 -16.24 20.93
CA ALA A 115 -5.83 -16.41 20.11
C ALA A 115 -6.11 -17.89 19.79
N ILE A 116 -5.06 -18.67 19.47
CA ILE A 116 -5.19 -20.13 19.25
C ILE A 116 -5.64 -20.83 20.54
N ARG A 117 -5.04 -20.51 21.68
CA ARG A 117 -5.37 -21.15 22.98
C ARG A 117 -6.77 -20.80 23.46
N GLU A 118 -7.21 -19.59 23.22
CA GLU A 118 -8.48 -19.04 23.70
C GLU A 118 -9.62 -19.23 22.69
N GLY A 119 -9.34 -19.73 21.47
CA GLY A 119 -10.34 -19.91 20.42
C GLY A 119 -10.96 -18.60 19.91
N ARG A 120 -10.21 -17.50 19.97
CA ARG A 120 -10.64 -16.18 19.48
C ARG A 120 -9.89 -15.79 18.22
N GLU A 121 -10.37 -14.76 17.56
CA GLU A 121 -9.65 -14.14 16.47
C GLU A 121 -8.44 -13.35 16.97
N ALA A 122 -7.32 -13.44 16.28
CA ALA A 122 -6.14 -12.61 16.53
C ALA A 122 -6.37 -11.16 16.03
N SER A 123 -5.62 -10.20 16.58
CA SER A 123 -5.69 -8.79 16.13
C SER A 123 -5.24 -8.56 14.68
N SER A 124 -4.48 -9.51 14.11
CA SER A 124 -4.08 -9.54 12.71
C SER A 124 -4.46 -10.88 12.08
N PRO A 125 -5.75 -11.10 11.78
CA PRO A 125 -6.21 -12.36 11.24
C PRO A 125 -5.71 -12.59 9.81
N PHE A 126 -5.64 -13.85 9.39
CA PHE A 126 -5.16 -14.23 8.06
C PHE A 126 -5.99 -13.61 6.92
N GLU A 127 -7.29 -13.41 7.09
CA GLU A 127 -8.11 -12.76 6.09
C GLU A 127 -7.64 -11.33 5.81
N TYR A 128 -7.28 -10.58 6.85
CA TYR A 128 -6.72 -9.25 6.72
C TYR A 128 -5.33 -9.28 6.08
N GLY A 129 -4.46 -10.18 6.54
CA GLY A 129 -3.12 -10.38 6.00
C GLY A 129 -3.12 -10.80 4.53
N ALA A 130 -4.02 -11.72 4.15
CA ALA A 130 -4.15 -12.19 2.78
C ALA A 130 -4.53 -11.04 1.81
N ARG A 131 -5.48 -10.19 2.20
CA ARG A 131 -5.88 -9.02 1.37
C ARG A 131 -4.77 -8.00 1.19
N LEU A 132 -3.94 -7.78 2.21
CA LEU A 132 -2.76 -6.93 2.10
C LEU A 132 -1.70 -7.55 1.18
N SER A 133 -1.44 -8.85 1.33
CA SER A 133 -0.47 -9.58 0.51
C SER A 133 -0.91 -9.66 -0.95
N GLU A 134 -2.21 -9.78 -1.23
CA GLU A 134 -2.76 -9.80 -2.57
C GLU A 134 -2.35 -8.56 -3.37
N ILE A 135 -2.37 -7.37 -2.76
CA ILE A 135 -1.94 -6.13 -3.44
C ILE A 135 -0.48 -6.25 -3.87
N GLY A 136 0.40 -6.70 -2.97
CA GLY A 136 1.82 -6.89 -3.29
C GLY A 136 2.04 -7.93 -4.38
N LEU A 137 1.39 -9.09 -4.28
CA LEU A 137 1.51 -10.19 -5.25
C LEU A 137 1.00 -9.80 -6.65
N LEU A 138 -0.13 -9.10 -6.73
CA LEU A 138 -0.63 -8.55 -7.99
C LEU A 138 0.36 -7.55 -8.62
N GLY A 139 1.07 -6.80 -7.79
CA GLY A 139 2.15 -5.92 -8.24
C GLY A 139 3.32 -6.69 -8.83
N MET A 140 3.70 -7.82 -8.22
CA MET A 140 4.76 -8.70 -8.76
C MET A 140 4.38 -9.28 -10.12
N VAL A 141 3.13 -9.70 -10.31
CA VAL A 141 2.63 -10.13 -11.63
C VAL A 141 2.70 -8.99 -12.63
N ALA A 142 2.27 -7.78 -12.23
CA ALA A 142 2.32 -6.61 -13.11
C ALA A 142 3.76 -6.24 -13.53
N ILE A 143 4.76 -6.45 -12.66
CA ILE A 143 6.17 -6.27 -12.98
C ILE A 143 6.60 -7.27 -14.07
N ARG A 144 6.20 -8.54 -13.96
CA ARG A 144 6.48 -9.55 -14.99
C ARG A 144 5.82 -9.22 -16.33
N MET A 145 4.70 -8.52 -16.29
CA MET A 145 3.92 -8.06 -17.45
C MET A 145 4.14 -6.56 -17.71
N THR A 146 5.36 -6.06 -17.45
CA THR A 146 5.67 -4.62 -17.52
C THR A 146 5.19 -4.00 -18.83
N GLY A 147 4.67 -2.77 -18.75
CA GLY A 147 4.07 -2.08 -19.89
C GLY A 147 2.62 -2.48 -20.24
N THR A 148 2.13 -3.60 -19.70
CA THR A 148 0.76 -4.08 -19.95
C THR A 148 -0.19 -3.65 -18.84
N LYS A 149 -1.34 -3.09 -19.21
CA LYS A 149 -2.43 -2.83 -18.25
C LYS A 149 -3.21 -4.12 -18.02
N LEU A 150 -3.17 -4.64 -16.80
CA LEU A 150 -3.87 -5.84 -16.39
C LEU A 150 -5.21 -5.49 -15.72
N LEU A 151 -6.27 -6.20 -16.10
CA LEU A 151 -7.61 -6.10 -15.51
C LEU A 151 -7.85 -7.32 -14.62
N TYR A 152 -7.96 -7.10 -13.31
CA TYR A 152 -8.12 -8.15 -12.33
C TYR A 152 -9.55 -8.20 -11.78
N ASP A 153 -10.15 -9.37 -11.84
CA ASP A 153 -11.42 -9.68 -11.16
C ASP A 153 -11.11 -10.29 -9.79
N ALA A 154 -11.26 -9.50 -8.74
CA ALA A 154 -10.98 -9.93 -7.37
C ALA A 154 -11.91 -11.03 -6.85
N LYS A 155 -13.12 -11.18 -7.42
CA LYS A 155 -14.05 -12.24 -7.05
C LYS A 155 -13.66 -13.58 -7.65
N ALA A 156 -13.26 -13.55 -8.92
CA ALA A 156 -12.79 -14.74 -9.64
C ALA A 156 -11.31 -15.04 -9.37
N MET A 157 -10.58 -14.09 -8.76
CA MET A 157 -9.13 -14.13 -8.53
C MET A 157 -8.35 -14.38 -9.84
N LYS A 158 -8.74 -13.67 -10.90
CA LYS A 158 -8.17 -13.86 -12.25
C LYS A 158 -8.00 -12.54 -13.00
N PHE A 159 -6.97 -12.50 -13.83
CA PHE A 159 -6.86 -11.46 -14.84
C PHE A 159 -7.77 -11.76 -16.03
N THR A 160 -8.61 -10.79 -16.41
CA THR A 160 -9.64 -10.99 -17.44
C THR A 160 -9.15 -10.72 -18.85
N ASN A 161 -8.00 -10.05 -18.98
CA ASN A 161 -7.43 -9.63 -20.27
C ASN A 161 -6.04 -10.21 -20.56
N SER A 162 -5.58 -11.17 -19.76
CA SER A 162 -4.30 -11.85 -19.99
C SER A 162 -4.38 -13.28 -19.44
N THR A 163 -4.12 -14.26 -20.27
CA THR A 163 -3.99 -15.67 -19.88
C THR A 163 -2.60 -15.96 -19.31
N GLU A 164 -1.59 -15.22 -19.74
CA GLU A 164 -0.21 -15.36 -19.29
C GLU A 164 -0.04 -14.87 -17.83
N ALA A 165 -0.84 -13.90 -17.41
CA ALA A 165 -0.83 -13.38 -16.04
C ALA A 165 -1.55 -14.30 -15.03
N ASN A 166 -2.29 -15.31 -15.47
CA ASN A 166 -2.99 -16.32 -14.67
C ASN A 166 -2.14 -17.58 -14.51
#